data_48f916fe5d6abef9dfb219f70e10240e
#
_entry.id   48f916fe5d6abef9dfb219f70e10240e
#
_cell.length_a   1.000
_cell.length_b   1.000
_cell.length_c   1.000
_cell.angle_alpha   90.00
_cell.angle_beta   90.00
_cell.angle_gamma   90.00
#
_symmetry.space_group_name_H-M   'P 1'
#
loop_
_entity.id
_entity.type
_entity.pdbx_description
1 polymer ?
#
loop_
_entity_poly.entity_id
_entity_poly.type
_entity_poly.pdbx_seq_one_letter_code
_entity_poly.pdbx_strand_id
1 'polypeptide(L)'
;MRFGWIAIPLALAACVDKEEPTGSEDFVTFCAGCHGTSGQGDGPAAAGLDRKPADLTGLSARNNGVFPGTRVMAKIWGYTGGHDGTSPMPQFGPLLQGDLVPYDGGDGIATPTPVRLVAIAEFLKTLQK
;
A
#
# COMPACT_ATOMS: atom_id res chain seq x y z
N MET A 1 34.13 35.61 46.79
CA MET A 1 34.09 35.00 45.41
C MET A 1 32.90 34.04 45.36
N ARG A 2 31.86 34.40 44.62
CA ARG A 2 30.64 33.57 44.50
C ARG A 2 30.69 32.88 43.11
N PHE A 3 30.96 31.58 43.13
CA PHE A 3 30.90 30.77 41.90
C PHE A 3 29.42 30.51 41.53
N GLY A 4 28.95 31.18 40.49
CA GLY A 4 27.63 30.89 39.93
C GLY A 4 27.69 29.60 39.12
N TRP A 5 26.89 28.61 39.49
CA TRP A 5 26.67 27.39 38.73
C TRP A 5 25.72 27.71 37.55
N ILE A 6 26.24 27.68 36.33
CA ILE A 6 25.44 27.78 35.13
C ILE A 6 24.87 26.38 34.84
N ALA A 7 23.60 26.18 35.11
CA ALA A 7 22.88 24.96 34.70
C ALA A 7 22.59 25.06 33.20
N ILE A 8 23.25 24.23 32.41
CA ILE A 8 22.99 24.09 30.98
C ILE A 8 21.79 23.15 30.85
N PRO A 9 20.63 23.57 30.29
CA PRO A 9 19.52 22.66 30.00
C PRO A 9 19.93 21.71 28.88
N LEU A 10 19.97 20.41 29.19
CA LEU A 10 20.13 19.35 28.21
C LEU A 10 18.82 19.22 27.43
N ALA A 11 18.76 19.82 26.24
CA ALA A 11 17.64 19.64 25.34
C ALA A 11 17.67 18.20 24.81
N LEU A 12 16.77 17.34 25.33
CA LEU A 12 16.48 16.06 24.70
C LEU A 12 15.81 16.31 23.35
N ALA A 13 16.56 16.17 22.27
CA ALA A 13 15.99 16.06 20.94
C ALA A 13 15.24 14.71 20.86
N ALA A 14 13.93 14.73 21.04
CA ALA A 14 13.08 13.59 20.73
C ALA A 14 13.15 13.38 19.23
N CYS A 15 13.79 12.30 18.79
CA CYS A 15 13.63 11.80 17.42
C CYS A 15 12.15 11.41 17.28
N VAL A 16 11.40 12.18 16.53
CA VAL A 16 10.06 11.76 16.07
C VAL A 16 10.30 10.75 14.96
N ASP A 17 10.24 9.46 15.29
CA ASP A 17 10.19 8.42 14.29
C ASP A 17 8.92 8.67 13.46
N LYS A 18 9.11 8.94 12.17
CA LYS A 18 8.00 9.08 11.24
C LYS A 18 7.41 7.69 11.05
N GLU A 19 6.28 7.43 11.70
CA GLU A 19 5.55 6.18 11.55
C GLU A 19 5.05 6.08 10.10
N GLU A 20 5.43 4.99 9.42
CA GLU A 20 4.94 4.72 8.06
C GLU A 20 3.46 4.37 8.10
N PRO A 21 2.66 4.84 7.10
CA PRO A 21 1.24 4.50 7.03
C PRO A 21 1.03 2.98 7.00
N THR A 22 0.00 2.53 7.66
CA THR A 22 -0.43 1.13 7.61
C THR A 22 -1.02 0.79 6.23
N GLY A 23 -1.07 -0.49 5.88
CA GLY A 23 -1.68 -0.93 4.62
C GLY A 23 -3.15 -0.54 4.49
N SER A 24 -3.89 -0.48 5.60
CA SER A 24 -5.29 -0.02 5.61
C SER A 24 -5.40 1.49 5.37
N GLU A 25 -4.52 2.29 5.93
CA GLU A 25 -4.50 3.75 5.72
C GLU A 25 -4.15 4.10 4.28
N ASP A 26 -3.13 3.43 3.72
CA ASP A 26 -2.78 3.58 2.31
C ASP A 26 -3.90 3.10 1.38
N PHE A 27 -4.58 2.00 1.73
CA PHE A 27 -5.73 1.52 0.98
C PHE A 27 -6.87 2.54 0.97
N VAL A 28 -7.20 3.11 2.11
CA VAL A 28 -8.24 4.15 2.21
C VAL A 28 -7.84 5.38 1.40
N THR A 29 -6.58 5.78 1.46
CA THR A 29 -6.08 6.98 0.79
C THR A 29 -6.03 6.85 -0.73
N PHE A 30 -5.59 5.71 -1.25
CA PHE A 30 -5.28 5.55 -2.67
C PHE A 30 -6.24 4.64 -3.44
N CYS A 31 -6.93 3.74 -2.77
CA CYS A 31 -7.67 2.66 -3.42
C CYS A 31 -9.18 2.75 -3.20
N ALA A 32 -9.61 3.13 -1.99
CA ALA A 32 -11.03 3.08 -1.61
C ALA A 32 -11.92 4.02 -2.43
N GLY A 33 -11.38 5.09 -3.00
CA GLY A 33 -12.13 5.98 -3.89
C GLY A 33 -12.81 5.25 -5.04
N CYS A 34 -12.14 4.24 -5.60
CA CYS A 34 -12.68 3.39 -6.68
C CYS A 34 -13.15 2.03 -6.16
N HIS A 35 -12.35 1.38 -5.31
CA HIS A 35 -12.61 0.00 -4.87
C HIS A 35 -13.58 -0.11 -3.69
N GLY A 36 -13.97 1.01 -3.05
CA GLY A 36 -14.77 1.02 -1.82
C GLY A 36 -13.93 0.67 -0.60
N THR A 37 -14.38 1.07 0.59
CA THR A 37 -13.69 0.79 1.85
C THR A 37 -13.66 -0.70 2.19
N SER A 38 -14.62 -1.47 1.68
CA SER A 38 -14.70 -2.94 1.79
C SER A 38 -13.98 -3.67 0.65
N GLY A 39 -13.45 -2.97 -0.35
CA GLY A 39 -12.75 -3.54 -1.50
C GLY A 39 -13.66 -4.18 -2.56
N GLN A 40 -14.99 -3.90 -2.57
CA GLN A 40 -15.95 -4.56 -3.46
C GLN A 40 -16.13 -3.88 -4.82
N GLY A 41 -15.36 -2.84 -5.13
CA GLY A 41 -15.45 -2.12 -6.39
C GLY A 41 -16.62 -1.13 -6.47
N ASP A 42 -17.10 -0.68 -5.32
CA ASP A 42 -18.27 0.17 -5.12
C ASP A 42 -17.92 1.54 -4.55
N GLY A 43 -16.67 1.98 -4.73
CA GLY A 43 -16.23 3.29 -4.27
C GLY A 43 -16.96 4.43 -4.98
N PRO A 44 -16.98 5.63 -4.37
CA PRO A 44 -17.74 6.78 -4.91
C PRO A 44 -17.32 7.20 -6.32
N ALA A 45 -16.05 6.97 -6.70
CA ALA A 45 -15.56 7.26 -8.05
C ALA A 45 -15.91 6.16 -9.07
N ALA A 46 -16.38 4.99 -8.65
CA ALA A 46 -16.67 3.88 -9.53
C ALA A 46 -17.76 4.19 -10.56
N ALA A 47 -18.75 5.00 -10.19
CA ALA A 47 -19.86 5.37 -11.07
C ALA A 47 -19.44 6.21 -12.29
N GLY A 48 -18.30 6.90 -12.22
CA GLY A 48 -17.76 7.70 -13.31
C GLY A 48 -16.79 6.96 -14.24
N LEU A 49 -16.57 5.66 -14.01
CA LEU A 49 -15.64 4.87 -14.78
C LEU A 49 -16.37 4.00 -15.82
N ASP A 50 -15.82 3.90 -17.03
CA ASP A 50 -16.34 3.05 -18.11
C ASP A 50 -16.35 1.55 -17.74
N ARG A 51 -15.46 1.16 -16.82
CA ARG A 51 -15.38 -0.22 -16.30
C ARG A 51 -15.45 -0.20 -14.78
N LYS A 52 -16.34 -1.02 -14.25
CA LYS A 52 -16.43 -1.21 -12.80
C LYS A 52 -15.08 -1.68 -12.24
N PRO A 53 -14.59 -1.04 -11.15
CA PRO A 53 -13.42 -1.52 -10.44
C PRO A 53 -13.60 -2.97 -9.99
N ALA A 54 -12.51 -3.72 -9.97
CA ALA A 54 -12.55 -5.12 -9.55
C ALA A 54 -12.97 -5.24 -8.07
N ASP A 55 -13.75 -6.27 -7.77
CA ASP A 55 -13.96 -6.74 -6.41
C ASP A 55 -12.67 -7.40 -5.92
N LEU A 56 -12.01 -6.76 -4.96
CA LEU A 56 -10.73 -7.21 -4.40
C LEU A 56 -10.90 -8.32 -3.35
N THR A 57 -12.12 -8.55 -2.84
CA THR A 57 -12.37 -9.56 -1.80
C THR A 57 -12.37 -11.00 -2.33
N GLY A 58 -12.45 -11.19 -3.63
CA GLY A 58 -12.47 -12.50 -4.28
C GLY A 58 -11.19 -12.82 -5.06
N LEU A 59 -10.06 -12.16 -4.81
CA LEU A 59 -8.82 -12.41 -5.54
C LEU A 59 -8.30 -13.84 -5.34
N SER A 60 -8.32 -14.33 -4.12
CA SER A 60 -7.93 -15.70 -3.78
C SER A 60 -8.85 -16.72 -4.41
N ALA A 61 -10.17 -16.53 -4.33
CA ALA A 61 -11.15 -17.44 -4.91
C ALA A 61 -10.99 -17.57 -6.43
N ARG A 62 -10.70 -16.46 -7.12
CA ARG A 62 -10.43 -16.44 -8.57
C ARG A 62 -9.05 -16.98 -8.95
N ASN A 63 -8.22 -17.33 -7.97
CA ASN A 63 -6.87 -17.85 -8.15
C ASN A 63 -6.66 -19.17 -7.38
N ASN A 64 -7.64 -20.09 -7.48
CA ASN A 64 -7.61 -21.42 -6.86
C ASN A 64 -7.34 -21.40 -5.33
N GLY A 65 -7.88 -20.42 -4.63
CA GLY A 65 -7.75 -20.28 -3.18
C GLY A 65 -6.44 -19.63 -2.73
N VAL A 66 -5.54 -19.27 -3.62
CA VAL A 66 -4.25 -18.65 -3.29
C VAL A 66 -4.28 -17.16 -3.62
N PHE A 67 -3.90 -16.32 -2.68
CA PHE A 67 -3.79 -14.88 -2.93
C PHE A 67 -2.66 -14.58 -3.93
N PRO A 68 -2.95 -13.92 -5.07
CA PRO A 68 -1.96 -13.69 -6.12
C PRO A 68 -1.10 -12.46 -5.84
N GLY A 69 -0.31 -12.46 -4.75
CA GLY A 69 0.38 -11.29 -4.22
C GLY A 69 1.30 -10.61 -5.21
N THR A 70 2.17 -11.36 -5.88
CA THR A 70 3.09 -10.82 -6.89
C THR A 70 2.33 -10.08 -8.01
N ARG A 71 1.23 -10.67 -8.51
CA ARG A 71 0.40 -10.04 -9.55
C ARG A 71 -0.32 -8.80 -9.06
N VAL A 72 -0.81 -8.83 -7.81
CA VAL A 72 -1.47 -7.68 -7.17
C VAL A 72 -0.49 -6.53 -7.01
N MET A 73 0.69 -6.78 -6.47
CA MET A 73 1.72 -5.77 -6.31
C MET A 73 2.20 -5.19 -7.64
N ALA A 74 2.38 -6.05 -8.66
CA ALA A 74 2.73 -5.61 -10.00
C ALA A 74 1.66 -4.67 -10.60
N LYS A 75 0.37 -4.96 -10.34
CA LYS A 75 -0.73 -4.10 -10.79
C LYS A 75 -0.77 -2.76 -10.07
N ILE A 76 -0.60 -2.74 -8.76
CA ILE A 76 -0.57 -1.51 -7.95
C ILE A 76 0.63 -0.64 -8.37
N TRP A 77 1.79 -1.25 -8.55
CA TRP A 77 3.00 -0.55 -8.95
C TRP A 77 2.91 0.08 -10.34
N GLY A 78 2.22 -0.59 -11.26
CA GLY A 78 2.05 -0.15 -12.64
C GLY A 78 2.79 -0.97 -13.68
N TYR A 79 3.36 -2.13 -13.31
CA TYR A 79 4.01 -3.02 -14.28
C TYR A 79 3.04 -3.71 -15.23
N THR A 80 1.81 -3.96 -14.79
CA THR A 80 0.79 -4.68 -15.54
C THR A 80 -0.42 -3.79 -15.83
N GLY A 81 -0.36 -3.02 -16.85
CA GLY A 81 -1.47 -2.18 -17.25
C GLY A 81 -1.00 -1.07 -18.13
N GLY A 82 -0.76 -1.36 -19.37
CA GLY A 82 -0.36 -0.49 -20.45
C GLY A 82 0.10 0.92 -20.10
N HIS A 83 1.32 1.26 -20.42
CA HIS A 83 1.80 2.65 -20.33
C HIS A 83 1.04 3.58 -21.32
N ASP A 84 0.11 3.03 -22.05
CA ASP A 84 -0.72 3.67 -23.08
C ASP A 84 -2.01 4.32 -22.54
N GLY A 85 -2.19 4.33 -21.21
CA GLY A 85 -3.37 4.91 -20.57
C GLY A 85 -4.66 4.07 -20.70
N THR A 86 -4.57 2.85 -21.22
CA THR A 86 -5.76 1.98 -21.39
C THR A 86 -6.28 1.38 -20.09
N SER A 87 -5.48 1.39 -19.02
CA SER A 87 -5.93 0.96 -17.70
C SER A 87 -6.56 2.13 -16.95
N PRO A 88 -7.82 2.02 -16.51
CA PRO A 88 -8.45 3.04 -15.69
C PRO A 88 -7.83 3.13 -14.28
N MET A 89 -7.10 2.12 -13.83
CA MET A 89 -6.40 2.13 -12.54
C MET A 89 -5.08 2.89 -12.67
N PRO A 90 -4.85 3.94 -11.85
CA PRO A 90 -3.58 4.66 -11.83
C PRO A 90 -2.40 3.77 -11.42
N GLN A 91 -1.19 4.24 -11.70
CA GLN A 91 0.05 3.62 -11.25
C GLN A 91 0.46 4.29 -9.92
N PHE A 92 0.62 3.50 -8.88
CA PHE A 92 0.94 4.00 -7.54
C PHE A 92 2.43 3.86 -7.16
N GLY A 93 3.24 3.21 -8.00
CA GLY A 93 4.66 3.01 -7.74
C GLY A 93 5.40 4.28 -7.27
N PRO A 94 5.26 5.43 -7.94
CA PRO A 94 5.93 6.67 -7.51
C PRO A 94 5.53 7.16 -6.11
N LEU A 95 4.32 6.84 -5.64
CA LEU A 95 3.78 7.25 -4.34
C LEU A 95 4.12 6.27 -3.20
N LEU A 96 4.55 5.05 -3.55
CA LEU A 96 4.82 3.96 -2.61
C LEU A 96 6.31 3.66 -2.45
N GLN A 97 7.17 4.52 -2.98
CA GLN A 97 8.62 4.40 -2.82
C GLN A 97 9.02 4.59 -1.35
N GLY A 98 10.08 3.93 -0.93
CA GLY A 98 10.60 4.00 0.43
C GLY A 98 11.52 2.83 0.73
N ASP A 99 11.62 2.48 1.99
CA ASP A 99 12.43 1.37 2.46
C ASP A 99 11.99 0.05 1.83
N LEU A 100 12.97 -0.80 1.52
CA LEU A 100 12.75 -2.10 0.89
C LEU A 100 12.91 -3.22 1.90
N VAL A 101 12.03 -4.22 1.79
CA VAL A 101 12.13 -5.47 2.53
C VAL A 101 12.10 -6.65 1.56
N PRO A 102 12.80 -7.75 1.82
CA PRO A 102 12.65 -8.98 1.05
C PRO A 102 11.25 -9.53 1.31
N TYR A 103 10.46 -9.66 0.25
CA TYR A 103 9.08 -10.14 0.34
C TYR A 103 8.77 -11.13 -0.78
N ASP A 104 8.19 -12.28 -0.40
CA ASP A 104 7.67 -13.28 -1.33
C ASP A 104 6.16 -13.06 -1.52
N GLY A 105 5.78 -12.62 -2.70
CA GLY A 105 4.38 -12.40 -3.08
C GLY A 105 3.59 -13.67 -3.40
N GLY A 106 4.17 -14.85 -3.17
CA GLY A 106 3.56 -16.15 -3.44
C GLY A 106 4.12 -16.87 -4.67
N ASP A 107 5.25 -16.41 -5.21
CA ASP A 107 5.98 -17.06 -6.31
C ASP A 107 7.24 -17.81 -5.85
N GLY A 108 7.52 -17.83 -4.54
CA GLY A 108 8.66 -18.47 -3.95
C GLY A 108 9.97 -17.65 -4.04
N ILE A 109 9.90 -16.41 -4.47
CA ILE A 109 11.05 -15.53 -4.67
C ILE A 109 10.93 -14.30 -3.77
N ALA A 110 11.82 -14.19 -2.79
CA ALA A 110 11.91 -12.99 -1.95
C ALA A 110 12.54 -11.84 -2.74
N THR A 111 11.73 -10.90 -3.18
CA THR A 111 12.14 -9.75 -3.97
C THR A 111 12.19 -8.49 -3.10
N PRO A 112 13.22 -7.62 -3.23
CA PRO A 112 13.22 -6.32 -2.57
C PRO A 112 11.99 -5.50 -2.96
N THR A 113 11.10 -5.24 -2.00
CA THR A 113 9.80 -4.65 -2.24
C THR A 113 9.57 -3.49 -1.26
N PRO A 114 9.04 -2.33 -1.70
CA PRO A 114 8.73 -1.23 -0.80
C PRO A 114 7.79 -1.65 0.33
N VAL A 115 8.12 -1.28 1.56
CA VAL A 115 7.35 -1.62 2.78
C VAL A 115 5.88 -1.29 2.63
N ARG A 116 5.56 -0.11 2.10
CA ARG A 116 4.17 0.33 1.91
C ARG A 116 3.41 -0.52 0.90
N LEU A 117 4.07 -0.96 -0.18
CA LEU A 117 3.44 -1.87 -1.15
C LEU A 117 3.14 -3.24 -0.54
N VAL A 118 4.08 -3.75 0.28
CA VAL A 118 3.87 -4.98 1.06
C VAL A 118 2.70 -4.81 2.02
N ALA A 119 2.66 -3.70 2.76
CA ALA A 119 1.58 -3.42 3.72
C ALA A 119 0.19 -3.41 3.06
N ILE A 120 0.06 -2.79 1.87
CA ILE A 120 -1.20 -2.82 1.10
C ILE A 120 -1.53 -4.25 0.68
N ALA A 121 -0.58 -5.03 0.17
CA ALA A 121 -0.81 -6.41 -0.25
C ALA A 121 -1.26 -7.30 0.93
N GLU A 122 -0.62 -7.16 2.09
CA GLU A 122 -1.01 -7.87 3.31
C GLU A 122 -2.40 -7.44 3.80
N PHE A 123 -2.74 -6.16 3.75
CA PHE A 123 -4.09 -5.70 4.05
C PHE A 123 -5.12 -6.33 3.11
N LEU A 124 -4.86 -6.37 1.80
CA LEU A 124 -5.76 -7.00 0.83
C LEU A 124 -5.97 -8.51 1.08
N LYS A 125 -4.97 -9.21 1.62
CA LYS A 125 -5.12 -10.60 2.06
C LYS A 125 -6.17 -10.73 3.16
N THR A 126 -6.27 -9.77 4.08
CA THR A 126 -7.27 -9.80 5.16
C THR A 126 -8.70 -9.61 4.67
N LEU A 127 -8.88 -9.05 3.47
CA LEU A 127 -10.20 -8.83 2.88
C LEU A 127 -10.75 -10.06 2.12
N GLN A 128 -9.94 -11.11 1.94
CA GLN A 128 -10.36 -12.28 1.14
C GLN A 128 -11.49 -13.06 1.80
N LYS A 129 -12.44 -13.53 0.99
CA LYS A 129 -13.63 -14.33 1.36
C LYS A 129 -13.47 -15.74 0.85
#